data_1513c42ae8ffb2dabaaa278e385a5984
#
_entry.id   1513c42ae8ffb2dabaaa278e385a5984
#
_cell.length_a   1.000
_cell.length_b   1.000
_cell.length_c   1.000
_cell.angle_alpha   90.00
_cell.angle_beta   90.00
_cell.angle_gamma   90.00
#
_symmetry.space_group_name_H-M   'P 1'
#
loop_
_entity.id
_entity.type
_entity.pdbx_description
1 polymer ?
#
loop_
_entity_poly.entity_id
_entity_poly.type
_entity_poly.pdbx_seq_one_letter_code
_entity_poly.pdbx_strand_id
1 'polypeptide(L)'
;HFCLAGMGSLKIAGTLDEYNGDYIHINDANLGGRKSNLYVTSEVVQVVEVAKDSTATKTVTITYKNPKEHDGWLNSVLPNWVRIYVPKGSELIEFNGVEEKEKPYEEFGKTVFAGFFNLRPQVVAKITLKYKLPFKVEKHFQLFIQKQPGTDSPFYIIQFKKQKEEFFLKVDKEVKFKI
;
A
#
# COMPACT_ATOMS: atom_id res chain seq x y z
N HIS A 1 28.42 -2.36 -6.21
CA HIS A 1 27.50 -2.91 -7.25
C HIS A 1 27.23 -4.40 -7.05
N PHE A 2 28.22 -5.22 -6.72
CA PHE A 2 28.05 -6.67 -6.54
C PHE A 2 27.14 -7.04 -5.36
N CYS A 3 27.21 -6.30 -4.26
CA CYS A 3 26.39 -6.54 -3.06
C CYS A 3 24.93 -6.20 -3.29
N LEU A 4 24.63 -5.10 -4.02
CA LEU A 4 23.28 -4.68 -4.35
C LEU A 4 22.57 -5.63 -5.31
N ALA A 5 23.28 -6.21 -6.28
CA ALA A 5 22.72 -7.20 -7.19
C ALA A 5 22.34 -8.50 -6.46
N GLY A 6 23.18 -8.95 -5.52
CA GLY A 6 22.88 -10.10 -4.69
C GLY A 6 21.68 -9.88 -3.75
N MET A 7 21.56 -8.69 -3.16
CA MET A 7 20.43 -8.32 -2.31
C MET A 7 19.14 -8.16 -3.11
N GLY A 8 19.20 -7.64 -4.34
CA GLY A 8 18.05 -7.53 -5.24
C GLY A 8 17.48 -8.89 -5.61
N SER A 9 18.32 -9.88 -5.88
CA SER A 9 17.89 -11.24 -6.19
C SER A 9 17.20 -11.93 -5.01
N LEU A 10 17.51 -11.53 -3.79
CA LEU A 10 16.86 -11.99 -2.55
C LEU A 10 15.63 -11.11 -2.17
N LYS A 11 15.27 -10.11 -2.99
CA LYS A 11 14.19 -9.15 -2.70
C LYS A 11 14.36 -8.39 -1.37
N ILE A 12 15.60 -8.23 -0.91
CA ILE A 12 15.93 -7.51 0.32
C ILE A 12 16.25 -6.03 0.04
N ALA A 13 16.64 -5.70 -1.19
CA ALA A 13 17.08 -4.37 -1.57
C ALA A 13 15.97 -3.34 -1.80
N GLY A 14 14.69 -3.70 -1.58
CA GLY A 14 13.55 -2.81 -1.77
C GLY A 14 13.28 -2.45 -3.23
N THR A 15 13.65 -3.31 -4.18
CA THR A 15 13.36 -3.13 -5.61
C THR A 15 11.88 -3.32 -5.88
N LEU A 16 11.33 -2.57 -6.85
CA LEU A 16 9.95 -2.76 -7.31
C LEU A 16 9.90 -3.77 -8.46
N ASP A 17 9.01 -4.75 -8.33
CA ASP A 17 8.83 -5.78 -9.36
C ASP A 17 8.05 -5.24 -10.56
N GLU A 18 8.45 -5.64 -11.77
CA GLU A 18 7.63 -5.46 -12.96
C GLU A 18 6.50 -6.49 -12.95
N TYR A 19 5.29 -6.03 -13.25
CA TYR A 19 4.11 -6.90 -13.30
C TYR A 19 3.13 -6.41 -14.36
N ASN A 20 2.62 -7.34 -15.16
CA ASN A 20 1.59 -7.06 -16.17
C ASN A 20 0.20 -7.35 -15.58
N GLY A 21 -0.46 -6.33 -15.09
CA GLY A 21 -1.74 -6.37 -14.38
C GLY A 21 -1.83 -5.28 -13.33
N ASP A 22 -2.71 -5.46 -12.36
CA ASP A 22 -2.76 -4.56 -11.21
C ASP A 22 -1.59 -4.84 -10.26
N TYR A 23 -1.07 -3.81 -9.70
CA TYR A 23 0.08 -3.82 -8.80
C TYR A 23 -0.16 -2.91 -7.62
N ILE A 24 0.30 -3.30 -6.45
CA ILE A 24 0.38 -2.40 -5.31
C ILE A 24 1.60 -2.69 -4.45
N HIS A 25 2.31 -1.64 -4.09
CA HIS A 25 3.33 -1.65 -3.03
C HIS A 25 3.10 -0.46 -2.12
N ILE A 26 2.89 -0.71 -0.83
CA ILE A 26 2.76 0.33 0.19
C ILE A 26 4.10 0.42 0.91
N ASN A 27 4.69 1.61 0.90
CA ASN A 27 5.96 1.90 1.53
C ASN A 27 5.76 2.98 2.59
N ASP A 28 6.01 2.62 3.83
CA ASP A 28 5.95 3.51 4.99
C ASP A 28 7.34 3.92 5.43
N ALA A 29 7.57 5.22 5.61
CA ALA A 29 8.81 5.78 6.11
C ALA A 29 8.56 6.55 7.40
N ASN A 30 9.09 6.04 8.51
CA ASN A 30 9.10 6.73 9.80
C ASN A 30 10.13 7.87 9.77
N LEU A 31 9.65 9.11 9.79
CA LEU A 31 10.49 10.30 9.78
C LEU A 31 10.92 10.76 11.18
N GLY A 32 10.38 10.18 12.25
CA GLY A 32 10.59 10.61 13.63
C GLY A 32 11.79 10.01 14.34
N GLY A 33 12.46 9.02 13.73
CA GLY A 33 13.62 8.34 14.33
C GLY A 33 13.33 7.53 15.61
N ARG A 34 12.10 7.56 16.14
CA ARG A 34 11.65 6.76 17.28
C ARG A 34 11.15 5.39 16.81
N LYS A 35 10.99 4.47 17.75
CA LYS A 35 10.58 3.09 17.44
C LYS A 35 9.06 2.86 17.54
N SER A 36 8.25 3.91 17.44
CA SER A 36 6.79 3.81 17.54
C SER A 36 6.17 2.84 16.54
N ASN A 37 6.81 2.65 15.39
CA ASN A 37 6.40 1.66 14.38
C ASN A 37 6.40 0.21 14.89
N LEU A 38 7.12 -0.14 15.97
CA LEU A 38 7.07 -1.47 16.60
C LEU A 38 5.72 -1.80 17.22
N TYR A 39 4.91 -0.79 17.51
CA TYR A 39 3.59 -0.95 18.14
C TYR A 39 2.44 -0.78 17.13
N VAL A 40 2.75 -0.40 15.90
CA VAL A 40 1.74 -0.11 14.88
C VAL A 40 1.36 -1.37 14.14
N THR A 41 0.08 -1.68 14.12
CA THR A 41 -0.50 -2.68 13.23
C THR A 41 -1.20 -1.99 12.07
N SER A 42 -1.24 -2.64 10.91
CA SER A 42 -1.93 -2.13 9.74
C SER A 42 -2.86 -3.16 9.11
N GLU A 43 -4.02 -2.66 8.65
CA GLU A 43 -4.99 -3.40 7.84
C GLU A 43 -5.16 -2.67 6.51
N VAL A 44 -5.20 -3.41 5.42
CA VAL A 44 -5.36 -2.88 4.07
C VAL A 44 -6.58 -3.52 3.41
N VAL A 45 -7.61 -2.73 3.17
CA VAL A 45 -8.81 -3.14 2.43
C VAL A 45 -8.73 -2.58 1.03
N GLN A 46 -8.84 -3.45 0.03
CA GLN A 46 -8.87 -3.07 -1.39
C GLN A 46 -10.20 -3.50 -2.00
N VAL A 47 -10.90 -2.56 -2.62
CA VAL A 47 -12.16 -2.80 -3.32
C VAL A 47 -11.98 -2.42 -4.78
N VAL A 48 -12.26 -3.35 -5.68
CA VAL A 48 -12.17 -3.12 -7.13
C VAL A 48 -13.58 -3.18 -7.72
N GLU A 49 -13.98 -2.07 -8.33
CA GLU A 49 -15.24 -1.89 -9.02
C GLU A 49 -15.01 -1.83 -10.52
N VAL A 50 -15.73 -2.64 -11.29
CA VAL A 50 -15.63 -2.68 -12.75
C VAL A 50 -16.93 -2.15 -13.35
N ALA A 51 -16.84 -1.11 -14.16
CA ALA A 51 -17.97 -0.52 -14.87
C ALA A 51 -18.40 -1.37 -16.08
N LYS A 52 -19.53 -1.02 -16.69
CA LYS A 52 -20.08 -1.75 -17.86
C LYS A 52 -19.15 -1.72 -19.09
N ASP A 53 -18.35 -0.68 -19.21
CA ASP A 53 -17.35 -0.49 -20.28
C ASP A 53 -16.00 -1.14 -19.98
N SER A 54 -15.94 -2.00 -18.94
CA SER A 54 -14.75 -2.67 -18.43
C SER A 54 -13.71 -1.76 -17.80
N THR A 55 -13.94 -0.47 -17.64
CA THR A 55 -13.06 0.39 -16.84
C THR A 55 -13.13 0.00 -15.38
N ALA A 56 -12.00 0.04 -14.69
CA ALA A 56 -11.93 -0.36 -13.30
C ALA A 56 -11.45 0.78 -12.40
N THR A 57 -12.13 0.94 -11.27
CA THR A 57 -11.76 1.85 -10.19
C THR A 57 -11.39 1.05 -8.96
N LYS A 58 -10.31 1.43 -8.31
CA LYS A 58 -9.84 0.77 -7.11
C LYS A 58 -9.82 1.73 -5.94
N THR A 59 -10.38 1.28 -4.82
CA THR A 59 -10.32 1.98 -3.53
C THR A 59 -9.44 1.18 -2.60
N VAL A 60 -8.40 1.81 -2.08
CA VAL A 60 -7.48 1.25 -1.08
C VAL A 60 -7.68 2.01 0.22
N THR A 61 -8.05 1.31 1.28
CA THR A 61 -8.16 1.87 2.62
C THR A 61 -7.11 1.23 3.50
N ILE A 62 -6.22 2.05 4.06
CA ILE A 62 -5.18 1.61 5.00
C ILE A 62 -5.56 2.12 6.38
N THR A 63 -5.68 1.22 7.34
CA THR A 63 -5.96 1.53 8.74
C THR A 63 -4.72 1.25 9.56
N TYR A 64 -4.10 2.28 10.11
CA TYR A 64 -2.97 2.17 11.04
C TYR A 64 -3.48 2.32 12.46
N LYS A 65 -3.08 1.41 13.35
CA LYS A 65 -3.46 1.44 14.76
C LYS A 65 -2.23 1.37 15.65
N ASN A 66 -2.05 2.35 16.51
CA ASN A 66 -1.08 2.32 17.60
C ASN A 66 -1.83 2.14 18.94
N PRO A 67 -1.93 0.92 19.47
CA PRO A 67 -2.71 0.67 20.69
C PRO A 67 -1.97 1.04 21.99
N LYS A 68 -0.66 1.32 21.91
CA LYS A 68 0.18 1.57 23.08
C LYS A 68 0.08 3.01 23.57
N GLU A 69 0.22 3.18 24.88
CA GLU A 69 0.34 4.48 25.51
C GLU A 69 1.67 5.17 25.14
N HIS A 70 1.68 6.48 25.28
CA HIS A 70 2.91 7.26 25.16
C HIS A 70 3.86 6.90 26.32
N ASP A 71 5.10 6.52 25.99
CA ASP A 71 6.12 6.16 27.00
C ASP A 71 7.30 7.14 27.06
N GLY A 72 7.26 8.21 26.27
CA GLY A 72 8.27 9.25 26.21
C GLY A 72 9.58 8.85 25.52
N TRP A 73 9.89 7.57 25.46
CA TRP A 73 11.15 7.04 24.92
C TRP A 73 10.96 6.28 23.60
N LEU A 74 10.21 5.19 23.58
CA LEU A 74 10.02 4.35 22.41
C LEU A 74 8.76 4.72 21.64
N ASN A 75 7.64 4.97 22.32
CA ASN A 75 6.35 5.24 21.71
C ASN A 75 5.92 6.70 21.90
N SER A 76 5.89 7.43 20.81
CA SER A 76 5.44 8.81 20.71
C SER A 76 4.71 9.02 19.39
N VAL A 77 4.47 10.26 19.01
CA VAL A 77 3.94 10.56 17.67
C VAL A 77 4.86 9.96 16.62
N LEU A 78 4.28 9.22 15.69
CA LEU A 78 4.94 8.64 14.53
C LEU A 78 4.63 9.53 13.31
N PRO A 79 5.54 10.44 12.92
CA PRO A 79 5.44 11.11 11.65
C PRO A 79 5.78 10.12 10.54
N ASN A 80 4.79 9.80 9.72
CA ASN A 80 4.91 8.80 8.68
C ASN A 80 4.70 9.40 7.29
N TRP A 81 5.57 9.03 6.37
CA TRP A 81 5.45 9.30 4.95
C TRP A 81 5.04 8.02 4.25
N VAL A 82 3.81 7.97 3.77
CA VAL A 82 3.31 6.81 3.01
C VAL A 82 3.44 7.08 1.51
N ARG A 83 3.96 6.09 0.77
CA ARG A 83 4.01 6.04 -0.68
C ARG A 83 3.28 4.79 -1.16
N ILE A 84 2.33 4.97 -2.05
CA ILE A 84 1.53 3.88 -2.61
C ILE A 84 1.83 3.82 -4.11
N TYR A 85 2.56 2.79 -4.50
CA TYR A 85 2.95 2.51 -5.87
C TYR A 85 1.86 1.65 -6.53
N VAL A 86 1.39 2.10 -7.67
CA VAL A 86 0.30 1.47 -8.44
C VAL A 86 0.68 1.40 -9.92
N PRO A 87 -0.06 0.71 -10.80
CA PRO A 87 0.25 0.64 -12.22
C PRO A 87 0.45 2.03 -12.85
N LYS A 88 1.48 2.14 -13.69
CA LYS A 88 1.80 3.37 -14.43
C LYS A 88 0.58 3.87 -15.22
N GLY A 89 0.27 5.17 -15.10
CA GLY A 89 -0.88 5.79 -15.76
C GLY A 89 -2.18 5.66 -14.96
N SER A 90 -2.13 5.22 -13.70
CA SER A 90 -3.29 5.28 -12.80
C SER A 90 -3.69 6.74 -12.53
N GLU A 91 -4.98 7.04 -12.61
CA GLU A 91 -5.52 8.38 -12.44
C GLU A 91 -6.10 8.57 -11.04
N LEU A 92 -5.63 9.56 -10.29
CA LEU A 92 -6.13 9.88 -8.96
C LEU A 92 -7.59 10.37 -9.02
N ILE A 93 -8.45 9.79 -8.18
CA ILE A 93 -9.82 10.27 -7.95
C ILE A 93 -9.91 10.93 -6.57
N GLU A 94 -9.41 10.24 -5.54
CA GLU A 94 -9.50 10.71 -4.16
C GLU A 94 -8.31 10.21 -3.35
N PHE A 95 -7.76 11.07 -2.47
CA PHE A 95 -6.74 10.70 -1.52
C PHE A 95 -6.96 11.45 -0.21
N ASN A 96 -7.44 10.76 0.83
CA ASN A 96 -7.85 11.35 2.11
C ASN A 96 -7.17 10.66 3.29
N GLY A 97 -7.17 11.33 4.45
CA GLY A 97 -6.61 10.85 5.69
C GLY A 97 -5.12 11.16 5.88
N VAL A 98 -4.51 11.88 4.94
CA VAL A 98 -3.17 12.45 5.07
C VAL A 98 -3.25 13.94 5.34
N GLU A 99 -2.30 14.48 6.11
CA GLU A 99 -2.21 15.92 6.47
C GLU A 99 -1.64 16.74 5.30
N GLU A 100 -0.63 16.17 4.62
CA GLU A 100 -0.02 16.75 3.42
C GLU A 100 -0.05 15.73 2.28
N LYS A 101 -0.33 16.21 1.08
CA LYS A 101 -0.39 15.38 -0.14
C LYS A 101 0.66 15.86 -1.13
N GLU A 102 1.37 14.91 -1.73
CA GLU A 102 2.19 15.20 -2.88
C GLU A 102 1.37 15.07 -4.18
N LYS A 103 1.73 15.83 -5.19
CA LYS A 103 1.16 15.63 -6.53
C LYS A 103 1.56 14.25 -7.03
N PRO A 104 0.64 13.51 -7.69
CA PRO A 104 0.99 12.22 -8.27
C PRO A 104 2.21 12.34 -9.20
N TYR A 105 3.14 11.39 -9.09
CA TYR A 105 4.35 11.37 -9.92
C TYR A 105 4.66 9.94 -10.38
N GLU A 106 5.63 9.80 -11.28
CA GLU A 106 6.08 8.50 -11.76
C GLU A 106 7.47 8.18 -11.21
N GLU A 107 7.62 6.98 -10.68
CA GLU A 107 8.89 6.45 -10.18
C GLU A 107 8.95 4.94 -10.43
N PHE A 108 10.11 4.44 -10.89
CA PHE A 108 10.34 3.01 -11.19
C PHE A 108 9.26 2.36 -12.08
N GLY A 109 8.74 3.09 -13.07
CA GLY A 109 7.70 2.58 -13.96
C GLY A 109 6.33 2.39 -13.31
N LYS A 110 6.07 3.06 -12.20
CA LYS A 110 4.80 3.07 -11.46
C LYS A 110 4.31 4.50 -11.29
N THR A 111 3.01 4.67 -11.10
CA THR A 111 2.44 5.90 -10.57
C THR A 111 2.48 5.85 -9.06
N VAL A 112 2.86 6.95 -8.42
CA VAL A 112 3.00 7.06 -6.97
C VAL A 112 2.04 8.10 -6.42
N PHE A 113 1.29 7.70 -5.40
CA PHE A 113 0.50 8.58 -4.55
C PHE A 113 1.15 8.63 -3.17
N ALA A 114 1.57 9.82 -2.74
CA ALA A 114 2.33 9.99 -1.52
C ALA A 114 1.72 11.05 -0.62
N GLY A 115 1.86 10.87 0.70
CA GLY A 115 1.39 11.81 1.68
C GLY A 115 1.97 11.60 3.07
N PHE A 116 1.88 12.66 3.85
CA PHE A 116 2.35 12.70 5.23
C PHE A 116 1.18 12.64 6.20
N PHE A 117 1.35 11.92 7.30
CA PHE A 117 0.43 11.93 8.44
C PHE A 117 1.14 11.63 9.75
N ASN A 118 0.53 12.07 10.85
CA ASN A 118 0.99 11.78 12.19
C ASN A 118 0.10 10.72 12.84
N LEU A 119 0.68 9.59 13.24
CA LEU A 119 0.00 8.59 14.07
C LEU A 119 0.41 8.76 15.53
N ARG A 120 -0.55 9.16 16.37
CA ARG A 120 -0.32 9.31 17.82
C ARG A 120 -0.53 7.99 18.55
N PRO A 121 0.09 7.80 19.74
CA PRO A 121 -0.26 6.72 20.66
C PRO A 121 -1.76 6.68 20.94
N GLN A 122 -2.32 5.47 21.07
CA GLN A 122 -3.75 5.18 21.30
C GLN A 122 -4.71 5.72 20.23
N VAL A 123 -4.20 6.00 19.02
CA VAL A 123 -5.00 6.51 17.90
C VAL A 123 -5.03 5.54 16.74
N VAL A 124 -6.10 5.62 15.98
CA VAL A 124 -6.27 4.96 14.68
C VAL A 124 -6.26 6.04 13.59
N ALA A 125 -5.37 5.90 12.62
CA ALA A 125 -5.37 6.70 11.40
C ALA A 125 -5.90 5.88 10.23
N LYS A 126 -6.77 6.48 9.42
CA LYS A 126 -7.35 5.83 8.25
C LYS A 126 -7.04 6.66 7.01
N ILE A 127 -6.37 6.04 6.05
CA ILE A 127 -6.03 6.65 4.76
C ILE A 127 -6.86 5.97 3.69
N THR A 128 -7.47 6.75 2.81
CA THR A 128 -8.26 6.25 1.69
C THR A 128 -7.72 6.83 0.40
N LEU A 129 -7.32 5.95 -0.52
CA LEU A 129 -6.89 6.27 -1.87
C LEU A 129 -7.86 5.63 -2.86
N LYS A 130 -8.46 6.45 -3.73
CA LYS A 130 -9.30 5.98 -4.84
C LYS A 130 -8.69 6.44 -6.17
N TYR A 131 -8.53 5.52 -7.10
CA TYR A 131 -7.94 5.79 -8.41
C TYR A 131 -8.51 4.88 -9.48
N LYS A 132 -8.42 5.33 -10.73
CA LYS A 132 -8.80 4.55 -11.90
C LYS A 132 -7.58 3.77 -12.41
N LEU A 133 -7.78 2.50 -12.73
CA LEU A 133 -6.75 1.67 -13.32
C LEU A 133 -6.50 2.06 -14.80
N PRO A 134 -5.26 1.97 -15.29
CA PRO A 134 -4.90 2.38 -16.65
C PRO A 134 -5.28 1.35 -17.72
N PHE A 135 -5.93 0.25 -17.34
CA PHE A 135 -6.33 -0.84 -18.24
C PHE A 135 -7.76 -1.31 -17.97
N LYS A 136 -8.33 -2.00 -18.94
CA LYS A 136 -9.67 -2.61 -18.84
C LYS A 136 -9.60 -4.00 -18.23
N VAL A 137 -10.63 -4.36 -17.45
CA VAL A 137 -10.77 -5.66 -16.79
C VAL A 137 -11.89 -6.44 -17.50
N GLU A 138 -11.54 -7.35 -18.40
CA GLU A 138 -12.50 -8.02 -19.28
C GLU A 138 -12.81 -9.48 -18.90
N LYS A 139 -11.79 -10.28 -18.61
CA LYS A 139 -11.96 -11.74 -18.37
C LYS A 139 -11.57 -12.16 -16.96
N HIS A 140 -10.53 -11.58 -16.43
CA HIS A 140 -10.01 -11.86 -15.11
C HIS A 140 -9.34 -10.61 -14.55
N PHE A 141 -9.23 -10.53 -13.25
CA PHE A 141 -8.49 -9.48 -12.55
C PHE A 141 -7.31 -10.13 -11.81
N GLN A 142 -6.12 -9.66 -12.08
CA GLN A 142 -4.88 -10.13 -11.45
C GLN A 142 -4.23 -8.96 -10.71
N LEU A 143 -3.89 -9.19 -9.46
CA LEU A 143 -3.25 -8.21 -8.58
C LEU A 143 -1.97 -8.82 -7.98
N PHE A 144 -0.85 -8.16 -8.18
CA PHE A 144 0.38 -8.44 -7.46
C PHE A 144 0.56 -7.46 -6.31
N ILE A 145 0.77 -7.98 -5.12
CA ILE A 145 0.99 -7.19 -3.89
C ILE A 145 2.42 -7.43 -3.47
N GLN A 146 3.24 -6.40 -3.60
CA GLN A 146 4.62 -6.45 -3.13
C GLN A 146 4.69 -5.97 -1.68
N LYS A 147 5.27 -6.78 -0.81
CA LYS A 147 5.47 -6.46 0.59
C LYS A 147 6.67 -5.54 0.79
N GLN A 148 6.53 -4.53 1.64
CA GLN A 148 7.68 -3.76 2.10
C GLN A 148 8.60 -4.65 2.95
N PRO A 149 9.91 -4.79 2.61
CA PRO A 149 10.87 -5.52 3.43
C PRO A 149 11.01 -4.92 4.83
N GLY A 150 11.23 -5.77 5.83
CA GLY A 150 11.50 -5.33 7.20
C GLY A 150 10.28 -4.84 7.98
N THR A 151 9.07 -4.95 7.43
CA THR A 151 7.82 -4.63 8.14
C THR A 151 7.12 -5.89 8.65
N ASP A 152 6.25 -5.72 9.65
CA ASP A 152 5.32 -6.77 10.08
C ASP A 152 4.42 -7.23 8.92
N SER A 153 3.60 -8.24 9.19
CA SER A 153 2.69 -8.80 8.20
C SER A 153 1.33 -8.09 8.30
N PRO A 154 1.05 -7.05 7.48
CA PRO A 154 -0.24 -6.38 7.50
C PRO A 154 -1.36 -7.33 7.08
N PHE A 155 -2.55 -7.13 7.62
CA PHE A 155 -3.73 -7.88 7.24
C PHE A 155 -4.36 -7.26 5.99
N TYR A 156 -4.57 -8.07 4.97
CA TYR A 156 -5.15 -7.65 3.68
C TYR A 156 -6.53 -8.27 3.46
N ILE A 157 -7.43 -7.44 2.97
CA ILE A 157 -8.76 -7.82 2.49
C ILE A 157 -8.89 -7.30 1.06
N ILE A 158 -9.06 -8.19 0.08
CA ILE A 158 -9.26 -7.84 -1.31
C ILE A 158 -10.68 -8.22 -1.72
N GLN A 159 -11.44 -7.26 -2.20
CA GLN A 159 -12.81 -7.45 -2.68
C GLN A 159 -12.90 -7.15 -4.17
N PHE A 160 -13.39 -8.12 -4.93
CA PHE A 160 -13.65 -8.01 -6.34
C PHE A 160 -15.04 -8.58 -6.65
N LYS A 161 -15.99 -7.71 -6.99
CA LYS A 161 -17.42 -8.11 -7.15
C LYS A 161 -17.91 -8.82 -5.86
N LYS A 162 -18.33 -10.10 -5.98
CA LYS A 162 -18.81 -10.94 -4.87
C LYS A 162 -17.70 -11.82 -4.27
N GLN A 163 -16.48 -11.76 -4.82
CA GLN A 163 -15.35 -12.55 -4.37
C GLN A 163 -14.53 -11.77 -3.36
N LYS A 164 -13.96 -12.45 -2.38
CA LYS A 164 -13.16 -11.88 -1.31
C LYS A 164 -11.97 -12.78 -1.00
N GLU A 165 -10.80 -12.18 -0.81
CA GLU A 165 -9.58 -12.84 -0.31
C GLU A 165 -9.12 -12.13 0.95
N GLU A 166 -8.71 -12.90 1.96
CA GLU A 166 -8.23 -12.38 3.26
C GLU A 166 -6.95 -13.12 3.65
N PHE A 167 -5.92 -12.38 4.04
CA PHE A 167 -4.64 -12.97 4.43
C PHE A 167 -3.74 -11.98 5.17
N PHE A 168 -2.78 -12.50 5.92
CA PHE A 168 -1.63 -11.73 6.38
C PHE A 168 -0.54 -11.74 5.29
N LEU A 169 -0.10 -10.56 4.87
CA LEU A 169 0.93 -10.41 3.84
C LEU A 169 2.33 -10.65 4.44
N LYS A 170 2.76 -11.91 4.46
CA LYS A 170 4.09 -12.32 4.96
C LYS A 170 5.19 -12.16 3.93
N VAL A 171 4.87 -12.37 2.66
CA VAL A 171 5.73 -12.24 1.48
C VAL A 171 4.91 -11.64 0.35
N ASP A 172 5.53 -11.32 -0.77
CA ASP A 172 4.83 -10.90 -1.98
C ASP A 172 3.77 -11.92 -2.38
N LYS A 173 2.63 -11.44 -2.86
CA LYS A 173 1.49 -12.29 -3.19
C LYS A 173 0.80 -11.88 -4.47
N GLU A 174 0.48 -12.86 -5.29
CA GLU A 174 -0.42 -12.71 -6.43
C GLU A 174 -1.83 -13.21 -6.07
N VAL A 175 -2.85 -12.42 -6.45
CA VAL A 175 -4.27 -12.75 -6.28
C VAL A 175 -4.95 -12.70 -7.64
N LYS A 176 -5.80 -13.70 -7.94
CA LYS A 176 -6.51 -13.81 -9.22
C LYS A 176 -7.99 -14.02 -9.00
N PHE A 177 -8.80 -13.18 -9.65
CA PHE A 177 -10.26 -13.30 -9.64
C PHE A 177 -10.78 -13.53 -11.06
N LYS A 178 -11.83 -14.36 -11.17
CA LYS A 178 -12.59 -14.55 -12.41
C LYS A 178 -13.76 -13.58 -12.45
N ILE A 179 -14.07 -13.04 -13.64
CA ILE A 179 -15.23 -12.17 -13.85
C ILE A 179 -16.51 -12.97 -13.93
#